data_b9cf19dd26f16d3f979f37e9f0ef0979
#
_entry.id   b9cf19dd26f16d3f979f37e9f0ef0979
#
_cell.length_a   1.000
_cell.length_b   1.000
_cell.length_c   1.000
_cell.angle_alpha   90.00
_cell.angle_beta   90.00
_cell.angle_gamma   90.00
#
_symmetry.space_group_name_H-M   'P 1'
#
loop_
_entity.id
_entity.type
_entity.pdbx_description
1 polymer ?
#
loop_
_entity_poly.entity_id
_entity_poly.type
_entity_poly.pdbx_seq_one_letter_code
_entity_poly.pdbx_strand_id
1 'polypeptide(L)'
;MQLKFKNGKFRILQVSDAQDLQHVRHTMMRMLNKAYDDLKPDLIVLTGDNILGNHLNDCELWTPLFVKDKPSEMKAMGVAIDKLISPIEERKIPFAMIYGNHDDRNRMTKDEQADFYRQYSCNIGLDGTDSGDCDTYNIPIYSENGDKIKFNIWMLDTAWHDKEKDECFEYVKPEAVEWYKDTSAKLKAQNGGVPVPSLMFQHIPMLETLELIEECDSADKDAVRGPDNKYFKLKPECQGHLGEYVSAVSQKTGQMEAMKESGDIKAVVFGHDHQNCFTGVVDGINFVQTPCASFRCYGNFCRGVRVFDIDEATGDYETFTLTYNDIVGKSLWNDLCYIWDADDMVKKKIALIAGTAGGLLAIGAGVTLGLLL
;
A
#
# COMPACT_ATOMS: atom_id res chain seq x y z
N MET A 1 17.83 -14.02 -0.89
CA MET A 1 18.43 -13.32 0.28
C MET A 1 17.72 -13.79 1.54
N GLN A 2 18.41 -14.06 2.67
CA GLN A 2 17.76 -14.45 3.93
C GLN A 2 17.59 -13.22 4.83
N LEU A 3 16.35 -12.87 5.17
CA LEU A 3 16.05 -11.79 6.11
C LEU A 3 16.27 -12.26 7.56
N LYS A 4 16.85 -11.37 8.37
CA LYS A 4 17.17 -11.66 9.79
C LYS A 4 16.94 -10.45 10.67
N PHE A 5 16.56 -10.70 11.89
CA PHE A 5 16.61 -9.68 12.93
C PHE A 5 18.03 -9.14 13.11
N LYS A 6 18.15 -7.89 13.52
CA LYS A 6 19.40 -7.21 13.87
C LYS A 6 19.22 -6.50 15.20
N ASN A 7 20.05 -6.85 16.18
CA ASN A 7 19.92 -6.30 17.52
C ASN A 7 18.49 -6.47 18.11
N GLY A 8 17.86 -7.62 17.84
CA GLY A 8 16.51 -7.94 18.32
C GLY A 8 15.37 -7.16 17.63
N LYS A 9 15.64 -6.44 16.54
CA LYS A 9 14.64 -5.61 15.82
C LYS A 9 14.65 -5.90 14.33
N PHE A 10 13.48 -5.65 13.70
CA PHE A 10 13.32 -5.69 12.25
C PHE A 10 12.34 -4.60 11.82
N ARG A 11 12.75 -3.73 10.91
CA ARG A 11 11.94 -2.61 10.42
C ARG A 11 11.43 -2.87 9.03
N ILE A 12 10.11 -2.79 8.86
CA ILE A 12 9.44 -2.79 7.57
C ILE A 12 8.98 -1.37 7.24
N LEU A 13 9.21 -0.94 6.03
CA LEU A 13 8.62 0.27 5.44
C LEU A 13 7.61 -0.16 4.38
N GLN A 14 6.32 0.10 4.64
CA GLN A 14 5.28 -0.10 3.64
C GLN A 14 5.10 1.16 2.80
N VAL A 15 5.09 0.97 1.50
CA VAL A 15 4.71 1.97 0.50
C VAL A 15 3.51 1.42 -0.25
N SER A 16 2.39 2.12 -0.23
CA SER A 16 1.17 1.74 -0.91
C SER A 16 0.83 2.74 -1.99
N ASP A 17 0.22 2.27 -3.07
CA ASP A 17 -0.39 3.15 -4.09
C ASP A 17 0.59 4.23 -4.57
N ALA A 18 1.79 3.81 -4.98
CA ALA A 18 2.77 4.71 -5.59
C ALA A 18 2.27 5.23 -6.95
N GLN A 19 1.54 4.42 -7.66
CA GLN A 19 0.61 4.71 -8.75
C GLN A 19 1.06 5.86 -9.66
N ASP A 20 2.27 5.72 -10.24
CA ASP A 20 2.85 6.74 -11.12
C ASP A 20 3.18 6.16 -12.51
N LEU A 21 3.65 7.00 -13.40
CA LEU A 21 3.98 6.70 -14.78
C LEU A 21 5.49 6.83 -15.05
N GLN A 22 5.92 6.67 -16.31
CA GLN A 22 7.30 6.90 -16.73
C GLN A 22 7.83 8.31 -16.38
N HIS A 23 6.94 9.28 -16.17
CA HIS A 23 7.25 10.63 -15.69
C HIS A 23 6.82 10.77 -14.23
N VAL A 24 7.55 10.09 -13.34
CA VAL A 24 7.22 10.07 -11.92
C VAL A 24 7.22 11.47 -11.29
N ARG A 25 6.34 11.68 -10.33
CA ARG A 25 6.26 12.94 -9.57
C ARG A 25 7.47 13.09 -8.66
N HIS A 26 8.17 14.20 -8.81
CA HIS A 26 9.40 14.46 -8.04
C HIS A 26 9.15 14.54 -6.54
N THR A 27 8.02 15.06 -6.13
CA THR A 27 7.63 15.19 -4.72
C THR A 27 7.47 13.82 -4.07
N MET A 28 6.83 12.85 -4.75
CA MET A 28 6.76 11.47 -4.27
C MET A 28 8.15 10.86 -4.11
N MET A 29 8.98 10.92 -5.17
CA MET A 29 10.31 10.32 -5.12
C MET A 29 11.22 10.96 -4.07
N ARG A 30 11.08 12.28 -3.85
CA ARG A 30 11.79 12.98 -2.79
C ARG A 30 11.38 12.49 -1.41
N MET A 31 10.08 12.29 -1.19
CA MET A 31 9.55 11.73 0.05
C MET A 31 10.09 10.32 0.29
N LEU A 32 9.95 9.44 -0.71
CA LEU A 32 10.39 8.04 -0.62
C LEU A 32 11.90 7.93 -0.38
N ASN A 33 12.72 8.63 -1.17
CA ASN A 33 14.17 8.63 -0.98
C ASN A 33 14.58 9.07 0.41
N LYS A 34 13.97 10.16 0.92
CA LYS A 34 14.26 10.63 2.26
C LYS A 34 13.79 9.63 3.33
N ALA A 35 12.64 9.00 3.15
CA ALA A 35 12.18 7.94 4.04
C ALA A 35 13.18 6.75 4.08
N TYR A 36 13.67 6.31 2.93
CA TYR A 36 14.66 5.22 2.84
C TYR A 36 15.96 5.59 3.58
N ASP A 37 16.45 6.81 3.40
CA ASP A 37 17.70 7.27 4.00
C ASP A 37 17.58 7.46 5.53
N ASP A 38 16.47 8.02 6.01
CA ASP A 38 16.27 8.34 7.42
C ASP A 38 15.89 7.10 8.24
N LEU A 39 14.99 6.25 7.70
CA LEU A 39 14.42 5.11 8.43
C LEU A 39 15.28 3.85 8.32
N LYS A 40 16.04 3.71 7.23
CA LYS A 40 16.93 2.56 6.98
C LYS A 40 16.21 1.23 7.21
N PRO A 41 15.10 0.95 6.50
CA PRO A 41 14.32 -0.26 6.71
C PRO A 41 15.13 -1.51 6.36
N ASP A 42 14.83 -2.62 7.02
CA ASP A 42 15.37 -3.94 6.68
C ASP A 42 14.62 -4.58 5.50
N LEU A 43 13.38 -4.13 5.26
CA LEU A 43 12.53 -4.54 4.13
C LEU A 43 11.62 -3.39 3.71
N ILE A 44 11.46 -3.21 2.42
CA ILE A 44 10.39 -2.39 1.84
C ILE A 44 9.29 -3.33 1.31
N VAL A 45 8.04 -3.06 1.66
CA VAL A 45 6.86 -3.77 1.15
C VAL A 45 6.02 -2.81 0.30
N LEU A 46 5.89 -3.12 -0.98
CA LEU A 46 5.04 -2.40 -1.92
C LEU A 46 3.68 -3.12 -1.97
N THR A 47 2.61 -2.45 -1.54
CA THR A 47 1.32 -3.09 -1.35
C THR A 47 0.31 -2.76 -2.45
N GLY A 48 0.74 -2.87 -3.68
CA GLY A 48 -0.12 -2.78 -4.85
C GLY A 48 -0.32 -1.37 -5.37
N ASP A 49 -0.94 -1.30 -6.53
CA ASP A 49 -1.10 -0.09 -7.33
C ASP A 49 0.25 0.65 -7.48
N ASN A 50 1.25 -0.13 -7.87
CA ASN A 50 2.63 0.35 -7.98
C ASN A 50 2.80 1.26 -9.19
N ILE A 51 2.15 0.90 -10.30
CA ILE A 51 2.16 1.61 -11.56
C ILE A 51 0.72 1.93 -11.98
N LEU A 52 0.51 3.11 -12.53
CA LEU A 52 -0.78 3.52 -13.06
C LEU A 52 -1.03 2.87 -14.43
N GLY A 53 -1.31 1.55 -14.43
CA GLY A 53 -1.28 0.71 -15.61
C GLY A 53 -2.27 1.09 -16.72
N ASN A 54 -3.55 0.83 -16.53
CA ASN A 54 -4.59 1.06 -17.53
C ASN A 54 -4.83 2.53 -17.89
N HIS A 55 -4.30 3.45 -17.10
CA HIS A 55 -4.46 4.90 -17.27
C HIS A 55 -3.32 5.59 -17.99
N LEU A 56 -2.43 4.83 -18.63
CA LEU A 56 -1.48 5.42 -19.56
C LEU A 56 -2.18 6.31 -20.60
N ASN A 57 -3.45 6.01 -20.89
CA ASN A 57 -4.28 6.81 -21.81
C ASN A 57 -5.09 7.92 -21.12
N ASP A 58 -5.32 7.84 -19.80
CA ASP A 58 -6.28 8.70 -19.11
C ASP A 58 -5.63 9.86 -18.35
N CYS A 59 -4.37 9.71 -17.96
CA CYS A 59 -3.75 10.62 -17.01
C CYS A 59 -2.97 11.78 -17.62
N GLU A 60 -2.55 11.68 -18.88
CA GLU A 60 -1.81 12.74 -19.56
C GLU A 60 -2.28 12.89 -21.00
N LEU A 61 -2.65 14.10 -21.39
CA LEU A 61 -3.14 14.44 -22.72
C LEU A 61 -2.24 13.92 -23.87
N TRP A 62 -0.94 13.79 -23.60
CA TRP A 62 0.06 13.41 -24.59
C TRP A 62 0.42 11.91 -24.55
N THR A 63 0.06 11.17 -23.52
CA THR A 63 0.39 9.75 -23.38
C THR A 63 -0.15 8.89 -24.53
N PRO A 64 -1.41 9.08 -25.00
CA PRO A 64 -1.94 8.33 -26.14
C PRO A 64 -1.18 8.50 -27.45
N LEU A 65 -0.35 9.54 -27.57
CA LEU A 65 0.48 9.74 -28.76
C LEU A 65 1.70 8.82 -28.79
N PHE A 66 2.16 8.36 -27.61
CA PHE A 66 3.41 7.59 -27.46
C PHE A 66 3.18 6.15 -27.03
N VAL A 67 2.06 5.84 -26.37
CA VAL A 67 1.70 4.50 -25.87
C VAL A 67 0.49 4.01 -26.66
N LYS A 68 0.73 3.33 -27.79
CA LYS A 68 -0.32 2.91 -28.73
C LYS A 68 -0.56 1.40 -28.75
N ASP A 69 0.41 0.64 -28.33
CA ASP A 69 0.43 -0.81 -28.43
C ASP A 69 1.14 -1.43 -27.23
N LYS A 70 1.04 -2.74 -27.08
CA LYS A 70 1.66 -3.49 -25.99
C LYS A 70 3.18 -3.24 -25.87
N PRO A 71 3.98 -3.23 -26.95
CA PRO A 71 5.43 -2.94 -26.84
C PRO A 71 5.74 -1.54 -26.30
N SER A 72 5.01 -0.53 -26.71
CA SER A 72 5.21 0.84 -26.20
C SER A 72 4.75 0.98 -24.77
N GLU A 73 3.70 0.28 -24.36
CA GLU A 73 3.24 0.19 -22.96
C GLU A 73 4.26 -0.52 -22.08
N MET A 74 4.76 -1.69 -22.49
CA MET A 74 5.82 -2.42 -21.79
C MET A 74 7.04 -1.52 -21.54
N LYS A 75 7.47 -0.75 -22.55
CA LYS A 75 8.57 0.18 -22.40
C LYS A 75 8.28 1.27 -21.38
N ALA A 76 7.09 1.88 -21.44
CA ALA A 76 6.71 2.94 -20.52
C ALA A 76 6.59 2.41 -19.07
N MET A 77 6.01 1.24 -18.89
CA MET A 77 5.92 0.56 -17.59
C MET A 77 7.30 0.20 -17.06
N GLY A 78 8.18 -0.37 -17.88
CA GLY A 78 9.55 -0.68 -17.49
C GLY A 78 10.30 0.55 -16.97
N VAL A 79 10.11 1.72 -17.62
CA VAL A 79 10.69 2.98 -17.15
C VAL A 79 10.07 3.42 -15.81
N ALA A 80 8.74 3.26 -15.63
CA ALA A 80 8.06 3.62 -14.39
C ALA A 80 8.53 2.72 -13.22
N ILE A 81 8.62 1.41 -13.46
CA ILE A 81 9.17 0.44 -12.51
C ILE A 81 10.61 0.79 -12.14
N ASP A 82 11.44 1.07 -13.14
CA ASP A 82 12.84 1.46 -12.90
C ASP A 82 12.95 2.70 -12.01
N LYS A 83 12.13 3.72 -12.24
CA LYS A 83 12.10 4.92 -11.42
C LYS A 83 11.67 4.67 -9.97
N LEU A 84 10.77 3.73 -9.75
CA LEU A 84 10.31 3.36 -8.41
C LEU A 84 11.34 2.48 -7.68
N ILE A 85 11.96 1.52 -8.37
CA ILE A 85 12.77 0.46 -7.77
C ILE A 85 14.26 0.77 -7.73
N SER A 86 14.82 1.47 -8.74
CA SER A 86 16.26 1.78 -8.73
C SER A 86 16.75 2.47 -7.45
N PRO A 87 16.02 3.41 -6.82
CA PRO A 87 16.44 4.00 -5.55
C PRO A 87 16.51 2.99 -4.39
N ILE A 88 15.71 1.93 -4.43
CA ILE A 88 15.73 0.83 -3.46
C ILE A 88 16.93 -0.06 -3.70
N GLU A 89 17.16 -0.44 -4.96
CA GLU A 89 18.29 -1.27 -5.41
C GLU A 89 19.63 -0.59 -5.12
N GLU A 90 19.78 0.71 -5.39
CA GLU A 90 20.98 1.49 -5.10
C GLU A 90 21.36 1.46 -3.61
N ARG A 91 20.36 1.41 -2.73
CA ARG A 91 20.55 1.31 -1.27
C ARG A 91 20.71 -0.13 -0.78
N LYS A 92 20.55 -1.12 -1.68
CA LYS A 92 20.60 -2.55 -1.37
C LYS A 92 19.58 -2.95 -0.28
N ILE A 93 18.41 -2.32 -0.29
CA ILE A 93 17.33 -2.65 0.62
C ILE A 93 16.51 -3.77 -0.02
N PRO A 94 16.30 -4.91 0.65
CA PRO A 94 15.36 -5.94 0.17
C PRO A 94 13.98 -5.35 -0.04
N PHE A 95 13.29 -5.75 -1.10
CA PHE A 95 11.89 -5.39 -1.27
C PHE A 95 11.03 -6.57 -1.70
N ALA A 96 9.79 -6.54 -1.25
CA ALA A 96 8.71 -7.44 -1.65
C ALA A 96 7.55 -6.63 -2.20
N MET A 97 6.74 -7.21 -3.07
CA MET A 97 5.60 -6.50 -3.61
C MET A 97 4.42 -7.43 -3.91
N ILE A 98 3.24 -6.85 -3.95
CA ILE A 98 2.03 -7.41 -4.54
C ILE A 98 1.50 -6.43 -5.57
N TYR A 99 0.61 -6.90 -6.42
CA TYR A 99 -0.14 -6.05 -7.34
C TYR A 99 -1.42 -5.53 -6.72
N GLY A 100 -1.88 -4.38 -7.21
CA GLY A 100 -3.20 -3.86 -6.96
C GLY A 100 -4.11 -4.01 -8.19
N ASN A 101 -5.32 -3.51 -8.07
CA ASN A 101 -6.32 -3.62 -9.14
C ASN A 101 -5.96 -2.76 -10.37
N HIS A 102 -5.17 -1.70 -10.23
CA HIS A 102 -4.68 -0.92 -11.36
C HIS A 102 -3.52 -1.60 -12.08
N ASP A 103 -2.63 -2.28 -11.37
CA ASP A 103 -1.54 -3.04 -11.97
C ASP A 103 -2.07 -4.16 -12.90
N ASP A 104 -3.18 -4.81 -12.53
CA ASP A 104 -3.74 -5.93 -13.29
C ASP A 104 -4.57 -5.50 -14.51
N ARG A 105 -5.01 -4.23 -14.59
CA ARG A 105 -5.84 -3.71 -15.67
C ARG A 105 -5.07 -3.27 -16.92
N ASN A 106 -3.75 -3.39 -16.96
CA ASN A 106 -2.99 -3.05 -18.16
C ASN A 106 -2.89 -4.25 -19.14
N ARG A 107 -2.30 -4.03 -20.30
CA ARG A 107 -2.17 -5.05 -21.34
C ARG A 107 -1.15 -6.14 -21.00
N MET A 108 -0.28 -5.87 -20.04
CA MET A 108 0.68 -6.85 -19.55
C MET A 108 0.02 -7.76 -18.51
N THR A 109 0.39 -9.03 -18.51
CA THR A 109 0.04 -9.92 -17.42
C THR A 109 0.87 -9.59 -16.19
N LYS A 110 0.44 -10.04 -15.01
CA LYS A 110 1.25 -9.93 -13.78
C LYS A 110 2.62 -10.59 -13.94
N ASP A 111 2.70 -11.74 -14.60
CA ASP A 111 3.99 -12.42 -14.86
C ASP A 111 4.90 -11.61 -15.79
N GLU A 112 4.36 -11.01 -16.86
CA GLU A 112 5.13 -10.12 -17.73
C GLU A 112 5.64 -8.88 -16.99
N GLN A 113 4.86 -8.37 -16.03
CA GLN A 113 5.30 -7.27 -15.16
C GLN A 113 6.34 -7.75 -14.14
N ALA A 114 6.14 -8.95 -13.56
CA ALA A 114 7.07 -9.55 -12.61
C ALA A 114 8.48 -9.69 -13.20
N ASP A 115 8.61 -9.93 -14.51
CA ASP A 115 9.90 -10.01 -15.17
C ASP A 115 10.72 -8.72 -15.12
N PHE A 116 10.05 -7.55 -15.01
CA PHE A 116 10.75 -6.28 -14.76
C PHE A 116 11.27 -6.19 -13.31
N TYR A 117 10.47 -6.60 -12.34
CA TYR A 117 10.88 -6.57 -10.92
C TYR A 117 11.94 -7.62 -10.58
N ARG A 118 11.89 -8.79 -11.21
CA ARG A 118 12.87 -9.89 -11.03
C ARG A 118 14.27 -9.54 -11.49
N GLN A 119 14.45 -8.49 -12.30
CA GLN A 119 15.77 -8.02 -12.74
C GLN A 119 16.58 -7.38 -11.60
N TYR A 120 15.92 -6.95 -10.53
CA TYR A 120 16.56 -6.30 -9.39
C TYR A 120 17.02 -7.34 -8.36
N SER A 121 18.27 -7.24 -7.93
CA SER A 121 18.89 -8.19 -7.00
C SER A 121 18.29 -8.15 -5.60
N CYS A 122 17.68 -7.02 -5.24
CA CYS A 122 17.00 -6.80 -3.97
C CYS A 122 15.55 -7.30 -3.93
N ASN A 123 14.97 -7.72 -5.05
CA ASN A 123 13.66 -8.38 -5.06
C ASN A 123 13.74 -9.71 -4.31
N ILE A 124 12.80 -9.96 -3.40
CA ILE A 124 12.73 -11.17 -2.58
C ILE A 124 11.37 -11.88 -2.69
N GLY A 125 10.61 -11.60 -3.71
CA GLY A 125 9.28 -12.14 -3.93
C GLY A 125 8.99 -12.42 -5.40
N LEU A 126 7.71 -12.54 -5.73
CA LEU A 126 7.18 -12.79 -7.06
C LEU A 126 7.51 -14.19 -7.64
N ASP A 127 7.90 -15.10 -6.78
CA ASP A 127 8.19 -16.48 -7.19
C ASP A 127 6.99 -17.43 -7.02
N GLY A 128 5.94 -17.01 -6.36
CA GLY A 128 4.63 -17.59 -6.03
C GLY A 128 4.25 -18.98 -6.55
N THR A 129 5.20 -19.87 -6.68
CA THR A 129 5.10 -21.12 -7.40
C THR A 129 4.11 -22.12 -6.80
N ASP A 130 3.96 -22.10 -5.47
CA ASP A 130 3.10 -23.04 -4.75
C ASP A 130 1.66 -22.53 -4.58
N SER A 131 1.44 -21.24 -4.75
CA SER A 131 0.12 -20.59 -4.59
C SER A 131 -0.65 -20.42 -5.89
N GLY A 132 0.02 -20.56 -7.03
CA GLY A 132 -0.55 -20.36 -8.36
C GLY A 132 -0.53 -18.92 -8.88
N ASP A 133 -0.24 -17.93 -8.02
CA ASP A 133 -0.09 -16.51 -8.39
C ASP A 133 1.31 -16.03 -8.02
N CYS A 134 1.95 -15.25 -8.91
CA CYS A 134 3.34 -14.81 -8.69
C CYS A 134 3.49 -13.87 -7.51
N ASP A 135 2.43 -13.16 -7.12
CA ASP A 135 2.42 -12.20 -6.01
C ASP A 135 1.71 -12.71 -4.74
N THR A 136 1.38 -14.02 -4.70
CA THR A 136 0.94 -14.71 -3.47
C THR A 136 2.06 -15.60 -2.95
N TYR A 137 2.71 -15.19 -1.86
CA TYR A 137 3.88 -15.88 -1.29
C TYR A 137 4.09 -15.49 0.18
N ASN A 138 5.04 -16.15 0.86
CA ASN A 138 5.43 -15.75 2.20
C ASN A 138 6.93 -15.51 2.33
N ILE A 139 7.32 -14.71 3.31
CA ILE A 139 8.71 -14.31 3.56
C ILE A 139 9.03 -14.57 5.02
N PRO A 140 9.82 -15.63 5.32
CA PRO A 140 10.26 -15.90 6.68
C PRO A 140 11.37 -14.91 7.10
N ILE A 141 11.25 -14.39 8.30
CA ILE A 141 12.28 -13.59 8.96
C ILE A 141 12.90 -14.44 10.06
N TYR A 142 14.19 -14.63 9.96
CA TYR A 142 14.96 -15.50 10.85
C TYR A 142 15.47 -14.73 12.07
N SER A 143 15.74 -15.48 13.15
CA SER A 143 16.50 -14.98 14.28
C SER A 143 17.79 -14.29 13.84
N GLU A 144 18.35 -13.46 14.70
CA GLU A 144 19.64 -12.79 14.41
C GLU A 144 20.73 -13.81 14.03
N ASN A 145 20.75 -14.99 14.69
CA ASN A 145 21.68 -16.08 14.36
C ASN A 145 21.33 -16.79 13.04
N GLY A 146 20.11 -16.67 12.56
CA GLY A 146 19.64 -17.28 11.31
C GLY A 146 19.23 -18.75 11.41
N ASP A 147 19.04 -19.27 12.63
CA ASP A 147 18.77 -20.68 12.90
C ASP A 147 17.27 -21.01 13.01
N LYS A 148 16.43 -20.01 13.31
CA LYS A 148 14.98 -20.17 13.52
C LYS A 148 14.20 -19.08 12.82
N ILE A 149 13.02 -19.44 12.28
CA ILE A 149 12.04 -18.46 11.83
C ILE A 149 11.38 -17.86 13.08
N LYS A 150 11.44 -16.54 13.22
CA LYS A 150 10.92 -15.80 14.36
C LYS A 150 9.68 -14.99 14.03
N PHE A 151 9.55 -14.64 12.75
CA PHE A 151 8.43 -13.88 12.23
C PHE A 151 8.17 -14.28 10.78
N ASN A 152 6.98 -14.05 10.26
CA ASN A 152 6.68 -14.30 8.85
C ASN A 152 5.87 -13.15 8.27
N ILE A 153 6.00 -12.93 6.98
CA ILE A 153 5.21 -11.97 6.22
C ILE A 153 4.45 -12.76 5.16
N TRP A 154 3.14 -12.54 5.10
CA TRP A 154 2.28 -13.05 4.05
C TRP A 154 2.01 -11.95 3.04
N MET A 155 2.13 -12.27 1.76
CA MET A 155 1.79 -11.42 0.64
C MET A 155 0.67 -12.11 -0.13
N LEU A 156 -0.52 -11.49 -0.18
CA LEU A 156 -1.70 -12.09 -0.83
C LEU A 156 -2.25 -11.20 -1.92
N ASP A 157 -2.46 -11.77 -3.08
CA ASP A 157 -3.16 -11.14 -4.19
C ASP A 157 -4.65 -10.97 -3.88
N THR A 158 -5.16 -9.77 -4.11
CA THR A 158 -6.58 -9.42 -3.92
C THR A 158 -7.24 -8.89 -5.18
N ALA A 159 -6.52 -8.80 -6.28
CA ALA A 159 -7.05 -8.26 -7.53
C ALA A 159 -6.55 -9.10 -8.71
N TRP A 160 -7.45 -9.75 -9.41
CA TRP A 160 -7.10 -10.57 -10.55
C TRP A 160 -8.12 -10.45 -11.69
N HIS A 161 -7.64 -10.59 -12.91
CA HIS A 161 -8.39 -10.42 -14.13
C HIS A 161 -8.48 -11.73 -14.91
N ASP A 162 -9.68 -12.23 -15.12
CA ASP A 162 -9.94 -13.30 -16.07
C ASP A 162 -9.97 -12.71 -17.49
N LYS A 163 -8.84 -12.77 -18.18
CA LYS A 163 -8.69 -12.16 -19.51
C LYS A 163 -9.48 -12.89 -20.61
N GLU A 164 -9.94 -14.12 -20.36
CA GLU A 164 -10.79 -14.86 -21.31
C GLU A 164 -12.23 -14.34 -21.23
N LYS A 165 -12.70 -13.98 -20.05
CA LYS A 165 -14.05 -13.45 -19.83
C LYS A 165 -14.10 -11.93 -19.82
N ASP A 166 -12.93 -11.26 -19.76
CA ASP A 166 -12.80 -9.82 -19.52
C ASP A 166 -13.50 -9.37 -18.22
N GLU A 167 -13.34 -10.19 -17.16
CA GLU A 167 -13.93 -9.94 -15.84
C GLU A 167 -12.82 -9.66 -14.82
N CYS A 168 -12.96 -8.57 -14.07
CA CYS A 168 -12.08 -8.25 -12.94
C CYS A 168 -12.71 -8.73 -11.64
N PHE A 169 -11.90 -9.35 -10.80
CA PHE A 169 -12.28 -9.86 -9.49
C PHE A 169 -11.42 -9.22 -8.41
N GLU A 170 -12.06 -8.82 -7.32
CA GLU A 170 -11.43 -8.11 -6.21
C GLU A 170 -11.68 -8.88 -4.90
N TYR A 171 -10.91 -9.96 -4.71
CA TYR A 171 -10.88 -10.78 -3.50
C TYR A 171 -9.70 -11.76 -3.53
N VAL A 172 -9.27 -12.24 -2.36
CA VAL A 172 -8.28 -13.32 -2.27
C VAL A 172 -8.89 -14.62 -2.77
N LYS A 173 -8.24 -15.31 -3.71
CA LYS A 173 -8.74 -16.59 -4.24
C LYS A 173 -8.86 -17.65 -3.13
N PRO A 174 -9.90 -18.50 -3.14
CA PRO A 174 -10.04 -19.59 -2.17
C PRO A 174 -8.79 -20.50 -2.12
N GLU A 175 -8.15 -20.76 -3.27
CA GLU A 175 -6.93 -21.55 -3.38
C GLU A 175 -5.75 -20.90 -2.64
N ALA A 176 -5.65 -19.58 -2.66
CA ALA A 176 -4.65 -18.83 -1.91
C ALA A 176 -4.90 -18.89 -0.39
N VAL A 177 -6.17 -18.92 0.02
CA VAL A 177 -6.54 -19.11 1.44
C VAL A 177 -6.15 -20.52 1.93
N GLU A 178 -6.42 -21.56 1.15
CA GLU A 178 -6.00 -22.92 1.49
C GLU A 178 -4.47 -23.07 1.48
N TRP A 179 -3.78 -22.48 0.50
CA TRP A 179 -2.31 -22.43 0.50
C TRP A 179 -1.74 -21.75 1.76
N TYR A 180 -2.35 -20.64 2.19
CA TYR A 180 -1.99 -19.94 3.43
C TYR A 180 -2.14 -20.88 4.64
N LYS A 181 -3.28 -21.57 4.81
CA LYS A 181 -3.52 -22.51 5.91
C LYS A 181 -2.49 -23.62 5.95
N ASP A 182 -2.24 -24.25 4.81
CA ASP A 182 -1.26 -25.33 4.69
C ASP A 182 0.16 -24.88 5.03
N THR A 183 0.54 -23.69 4.54
CA THR A 183 1.88 -23.15 4.78
C THR A 183 2.04 -22.67 6.21
N SER A 184 1.02 -22.04 6.82
CA SER A 184 1.01 -21.68 8.23
C SER A 184 1.13 -22.91 9.13
N ALA A 185 0.42 -24.00 8.81
CA ALA A 185 0.54 -25.26 9.54
C ALA A 185 1.96 -25.86 9.45
N LYS A 186 2.61 -25.79 8.29
CA LYS A 186 4.02 -26.23 8.11
C LYS A 186 4.96 -25.37 8.96
N LEU A 187 4.82 -24.04 8.95
CA LEU A 187 5.63 -23.12 9.76
C LEU A 187 5.43 -23.40 11.25
N LYS A 188 4.19 -23.58 11.69
CA LYS A 188 3.84 -23.95 13.07
C LYS A 188 4.51 -25.25 13.49
N ALA A 189 4.48 -26.28 12.64
CA ALA A 189 5.14 -27.57 12.93
C ALA A 189 6.66 -27.42 13.05
N GLN A 190 7.30 -26.64 12.17
CA GLN A 190 8.73 -26.32 12.22
C GLN A 190 9.10 -25.51 13.47
N ASN A 191 8.17 -24.72 14.00
CA ASN A 191 8.33 -23.93 15.22
C ASN A 191 7.89 -24.67 16.50
N GLY A 192 7.91 -25.99 16.48
CA GLY A 192 7.58 -26.81 17.65
C GLY A 192 6.11 -26.78 18.06
N GLY A 193 5.20 -26.54 17.13
CA GLY A 193 3.76 -26.51 17.35
C GLY A 193 3.23 -25.13 17.79
N VAL A 194 4.08 -24.10 17.85
CA VAL A 194 3.69 -22.73 18.18
C VAL A 194 3.54 -21.94 16.88
N PRO A 195 2.41 -21.21 16.65
CA PRO A 195 2.26 -20.34 15.49
C PRO A 195 3.40 -19.33 15.37
N VAL A 196 3.90 -19.09 14.19
CA VAL A 196 4.91 -18.06 13.92
C VAL A 196 4.19 -16.71 13.78
N PRO A 197 4.43 -15.72 14.65
CA PRO A 197 3.76 -14.42 14.53
C PRO A 197 4.00 -13.79 13.16
N SER A 198 2.97 -13.21 12.57
CA SER A 198 3.01 -12.77 11.17
C SER A 198 2.25 -11.47 10.94
N LEU A 199 2.68 -10.71 9.93
CA LEU A 199 1.88 -9.68 9.28
C LEU A 199 1.43 -10.20 7.91
N MET A 200 0.20 -9.86 7.51
CA MET A 200 -0.36 -10.18 6.20
C MET A 200 -0.57 -8.89 5.43
N PHE A 201 0.03 -8.78 4.25
CA PHE A 201 -0.11 -7.65 3.35
C PHE A 201 -0.97 -8.05 2.17
N GLN A 202 -1.95 -7.24 1.84
CA GLN A 202 -2.79 -7.31 0.67
C GLN A 202 -3.19 -5.92 0.23
N HIS A 203 -3.61 -5.75 -1.03
CA HIS A 203 -3.93 -4.44 -1.56
C HIS A 203 -5.31 -3.97 -1.08
N ILE A 204 -6.37 -4.69 -1.43
CA ILE A 204 -7.75 -4.30 -1.16
C ILE A 204 -8.16 -4.74 0.25
N PRO A 205 -8.80 -3.85 1.05
CA PRO A 205 -9.27 -4.17 2.38
C PRO A 205 -10.26 -5.34 2.42
N MET A 206 -10.19 -6.16 3.45
CA MET A 206 -11.17 -7.20 3.74
C MET A 206 -12.55 -6.59 4.05
N LEU A 207 -13.62 -7.32 3.80
CA LEU A 207 -15.00 -6.89 4.14
C LEU A 207 -15.17 -6.58 5.63
N GLU A 208 -14.45 -7.28 6.49
CA GLU A 208 -14.45 -7.06 7.94
C GLU A 208 -13.94 -5.67 8.34
N THR A 209 -13.20 -4.97 7.47
CA THR A 209 -12.79 -3.57 7.69
C THR A 209 -13.99 -2.64 7.86
N LEU A 210 -15.14 -2.98 7.25
CA LEU A 210 -16.38 -2.22 7.42
C LEU A 210 -16.92 -2.29 8.87
N GLU A 211 -16.48 -3.25 9.67
CA GLU A 211 -16.83 -3.33 11.08
C GLU A 211 -16.15 -2.25 11.95
N LEU A 212 -15.15 -1.55 11.40
CA LEU A 212 -14.43 -0.47 12.07
C LEU A 212 -15.08 0.91 11.88
N ILE A 213 -16.11 1.01 11.05
CA ILE A 213 -16.84 2.25 10.79
C ILE A 213 -18.29 2.12 11.28
N GLU A 214 -18.90 3.25 11.54
CA GLU A 214 -20.32 3.33 11.96
C GLU A 214 -21.03 4.44 11.17
N GLU A 215 -22.34 4.24 10.92
CA GLU A 215 -23.19 5.28 10.31
C GLU A 215 -23.31 6.47 11.25
N CYS A 216 -23.26 7.69 10.71
CA CYS A 216 -23.28 8.94 11.49
C CYS A 216 -24.08 10.03 10.74
N ASP A 217 -24.25 11.18 11.40
CA ASP A 217 -24.84 12.35 10.75
C ASP A 217 -23.84 13.00 9.77
N SER A 218 -24.32 13.59 8.69
CA SER A 218 -23.51 14.34 7.72
C SER A 218 -22.81 15.55 8.34
N ALA A 219 -23.28 16.04 9.47
CA ALA A 219 -22.68 17.14 10.22
C ALA A 219 -21.64 16.68 11.25
N ASP A 220 -21.48 15.39 11.47
CA ASP A 220 -20.46 14.86 12.38
C ASP A 220 -19.06 15.20 11.88
N LYS A 221 -18.17 15.47 12.84
CA LYS A 221 -16.76 15.65 12.53
C LYS A 221 -16.19 14.36 11.90
N ASP A 222 -15.39 14.54 10.86
CA ASP A 222 -14.73 13.44 10.14
C ASP A 222 -15.72 12.46 9.46
N ALA A 223 -16.96 12.90 9.21
CA ALA A 223 -17.95 12.14 8.45
C ALA A 223 -17.56 12.03 6.97
N VAL A 224 -17.50 10.83 6.43
CA VAL A 224 -17.28 10.56 5.02
C VAL A 224 -18.56 10.04 4.38
N ARG A 225 -18.80 10.43 3.13
CA ARG A 225 -19.97 9.96 2.38
C ARG A 225 -19.71 8.54 1.85
N GLY A 226 -20.62 7.62 2.13
CA GLY A 226 -20.63 6.26 1.63
C GLY A 226 -21.79 5.97 0.68
N PRO A 227 -22.13 4.67 0.49
CA PRO A 227 -23.24 4.23 -0.32
C PRO A 227 -24.59 4.82 0.17
N ASP A 228 -25.59 4.81 -0.70
CA ASP A 228 -26.98 5.23 -0.43
C ASP A 228 -27.13 6.64 0.17
N ASN A 229 -26.14 7.51 -0.07
CA ASN A 229 -26.04 8.86 0.50
C ASN A 229 -25.95 8.88 2.05
N LYS A 230 -25.54 7.79 2.67
CA LYS A 230 -25.24 7.71 4.08
C LYS A 230 -23.86 8.24 4.39
N TYR A 231 -23.64 8.59 5.65
CA TYR A 231 -22.35 9.07 6.14
C TYR A 231 -21.80 8.14 7.20
N PHE A 232 -20.49 8.02 7.24
CA PHE A 232 -19.78 7.08 8.12
C PHE A 232 -18.58 7.77 8.75
N LYS A 233 -18.19 7.31 9.93
CA LYS A 233 -16.98 7.71 10.65
C LYS A 233 -16.32 6.49 11.28
N LEU A 234 -15.06 6.61 11.69
CA LEU A 234 -14.42 5.57 12.49
C LEU A 234 -15.12 5.42 13.84
N LYS A 235 -15.23 4.18 14.29
CA LYS A 235 -15.64 3.88 15.66
C LYS A 235 -14.63 4.43 16.67
N PRO A 236 -15.06 4.78 17.90
CA PRO A 236 -14.18 5.41 18.90
C PRO A 236 -12.95 4.62 19.32
N GLU A 237 -13.01 3.29 19.22
CA GLU A 237 -11.89 2.39 19.52
C GLU A 237 -10.81 2.33 18.45
N CYS A 238 -11.09 2.86 17.25
CA CYS A 238 -10.13 2.96 16.16
C CYS A 238 -9.24 4.18 16.31
N GLN A 239 -8.04 4.12 15.73
CA GLN A 239 -7.07 5.20 15.75
C GLN A 239 -6.75 5.63 14.32
N GLY A 240 -6.64 6.94 14.09
CA GLY A 240 -6.22 7.48 12.80
C GLY A 240 -7.30 8.30 12.11
N HIS A 241 -7.35 8.26 10.78
CA HIS A 241 -8.21 9.10 9.96
C HIS A 241 -8.92 8.27 8.89
N LEU A 242 -10.24 8.46 8.79
CA LEU A 242 -11.08 8.01 7.69
C LEU A 242 -11.29 9.20 6.75
N GLY A 243 -10.70 9.16 5.58
CA GLY A 243 -10.81 10.23 4.59
C GLY A 243 -11.78 9.92 3.44
N GLU A 244 -12.10 8.62 3.28
CA GLU A 244 -13.07 8.11 2.31
C GLU A 244 -13.73 6.84 2.83
N TYR A 245 -14.87 6.47 2.25
CA TYR A 245 -15.55 5.21 2.59
C TYR A 245 -14.66 4.03 2.20
N VAL A 246 -14.60 3.01 3.05
CA VAL A 246 -13.77 1.83 2.83
C VAL A 246 -14.23 1.08 1.58
N SER A 247 -13.33 0.91 0.63
CA SER A 247 -13.52 0.15 -0.60
C SER A 247 -13.01 -1.28 -0.40
N ALA A 248 -13.83 -2.11 0.24
CA ALA A 248 -13.45 -3.47 0.58
C ALA A 248 -13.66 -4.45 -0.58
N VAL A 249 -13.02 -5.64 -0.49
CA VAL A 249 -13.20 -6.76 -1.43
C VAL A 249 -14.67 -7.08 -1.69
N SER A 250 -14.96 -7.64 -2.86
CA SER A 250 -16.35 -7.90 -3.30
C SER A 250 -17.04 -9.07 -2.59
N GLN A 251 -16.27 -9.99 -2.01
CA GLN A 251 -16.81 -11.16 -1.31
C GLN A 251 -15.86 -11.74 -0.26
N LYS A 252 -16.43 -12.46 0.71
CA LYS A 252 -15.66 -13.27 1.67
C LYS A 252 -15.25 -14.61 1.06
N THR A 253 -14.03 -15.04 1.33
CA THR A 253 -13.48 -16.32 0.83
C THR A 253 -13.01 -17.25 1.94
N GLY A 254 -13.41 -17.00 3.20
CA GLY A 254 -12.97 -17.75 4.35
C GLY A 254 -11.61 -17.32 4.92
N GLN A 255 -11.07 -16.19 4.44
CA GLN A 255 -9.78 -15.68 4.89
C GLN A 255 -9.74 -15.39 6.39
N MET A 256 -10.79 -14.74 6.92
CA MET A 256 -10.88 -14.39 8.35
C MET A 256 -10.90 -15.65 9.23
N GLU A 257 -11.69 -16.63 8.85
CA GLU A 257 -11.79 -17.91 9.52
C GLU A 257 -10.44 -18.65 9.51
N ALA A 258 -9.76 -18.65 8.36
CA ALA A 258 -8.45 -19.27 8.21
C ALA A 258 -7.40 -18.62 9.12
N MET A 259 -7.37 -17.29 9.22
CA MET A 259 -6.46 -16.55 10.10
C MET A 259 -6.74 -16.84 11.57
N LYS A 260 -8.00 -16.93 11.99
CA LYS A 260 -8.39 -17.27 13.36
C LYS A 260 -8.01 -18.70 13.71
N GLU A 261 -8.18 -19.66 12.80
CA GLU A 261 -7.78 -21.07 12.98
C GLU A 261 -6.26 -21.21 13.07
N SER A 262 -5.50 -20.55 12.22
CA SER A 262 -4.03 -20.60 12.19
C SER A 262 -3.41 -19.92 13.42
N GLY A 263 -3.99 -18.80 13.87
CA GLY A 263 -3.59 -18.08 15.08
C GLY A 263 -2.24 -17.40 14.99
N ASP A 264 -1.72 -17.17 13.80
CA ASP A 264 -0.40 -16.58 13.53
C ASP A 264 -0.47 -15.11 13.16
N ILE A 265 -1.62 -14.60 12.68
CA ILE A 265 -1.75 -13.24 12.15
C ILE A 265 -1.92 -12.22 13.30
N LYS A 266 -0.98 -11.31 13.42
CA LYS A 266 -1.05 -10.14 14.31
C LYS A 266 -1.80 -8.97 13.68
N ALA A 267 -1.61 -8.76 12.37
CA ALA A 267 -2.32 -7.75 11.62
C ALA A 267 -2.48 -8.11 10.15
N VAL A 268 -3.57 -7.62 9.55
CA VAL A 268 -3.73 -7.51 8.09
C VAL A 268 -3.57 -6.05 7.70
N VAL A 269 -2.78 -5.80 6.65
CA VAL A 269 -2.31 -4.47 6.25
C VAL A 269 -2.73 -4.22 4.82
N PHE A 270 -3.36 -3.06 4.57
CA PHE A 270 -3.98 -2.70 3.31
C PHE A 270 -3.43 -1.42 2.70
N GLY A 271 -3.62 -1.27 1.39
CA GLY A 271 -3.55 -0.04 0.62
C GLY A 271 -4.91 0.35 0.05
N HIS A 272 -4.99 0.66 -1.26
CA HIS A 272 -6.18 0.87 -2.06
C HIS A 272 -6.97 2.16 -1.75
N ASP A 273 -7.32 2.40 -0.50
CA ASP A 273 -8.01 3.61 -0.07
C ASP A 273 -6.99 4.72 0.18
N HIS A 274 -6.87 5.64 -0.75
CA HIS A 274 -5.78 6.62 -0.79
C HIS A 274 -5.82 7.64 0.35
N GLN A 275 -7.04 7.92 0.88
CA GLN A 275 -7.25 8.95 1.89
C GLN A 275 -7.37 8.38 3.31
N ASN A 276 -7.37 7.05 3.45
CA ASN A 276 -7.53 6.36 4.72
C ASN A 276 -6.18 6.08 5.39
N CYS A 277 -6.11 6.35 6.68
CA CYS A 277 -4.93 6.12 7.50
C CYS A 277 -5.36 5.77 8.91
N PHE A 278 -5.78 4.53 9.15
CA PHE A 278 -6.30 4.13 10.46
C PHE A 278 -5.89 2.70 10.85
N THR A 279 -6.10 2.39 12.12
CA THR A 279 -5.99 1.04 12.68
C THR A 279 -7.19 0.75 13.56
N GLY A 280 -7.63 -0.50 13.59
CA GLY A 280 -8.68 -1.00 14.46
C GLY A 280 -8.54 -2.51 14.64
N VAL A 281 -9.31 -3.08 15.56
CA VAL A 281 -9.27 -4.52 15.87
C VAL A 281 -10.60 -5.16 15.50
N VAL A 282 -10.54 -6.22 14.71
CA VAL A 282 -11.68 -7.08 14.39
C VAL A 282 -11.34 -8.51 14.82
N ASP A 283 -12.15 -9.11 15.68
CA ASP A 283 -11.96 -10.47 16.20
C ASP A 283 -10.52 -10.77 16.72
N GLY A 284 -9.87 -9.78 17.33
CA GLY A 284 -8.54 -9.91 17.91
C GLY A 284 -7.38 -9.74 16.94
N ILE A 285 -7.65 -9.47 15.66
CA ILE A 285 -6.65 -9.18 14.61
C ILE A 285 -6.66 -7.68 14.34
N ASN A 286 -5.48 -7.06 14.26
CA ASN A 286 -5.37 -5.65 13.87
C ASN A 286 -5.60 -5.50 12.36
N PHE A 287 -6.42 -4.54 11.99
CA PHE A 287 -6.64 -4.08 10.62
C PHE A 287 -5.96 -2.74 10.45
N VAL A 288 -5.06 -2.64 9.49
CA VAL A 288 -4.16 -1.50 9.33
C VAL A 288 -4.31 -0.93 7.92
N GLN A 289 -4.90 0.23 7.82
CA GLN A 289 -5.08 0.95 6.56
C GLN A 289 -3.94 1.94 6.35
N THR A 290 -3.23 1.84 5.22
CA THR A 290 -2.11 2.71 4.86
C THR A 290 -2.50 3.64 3.72
N PRO A 291 -2.23 4.95 3.83
CA PRO A 291 -2.55 5.93 2.80
C PRO A 291 -1.64 5.78 1.58
N CYS A 292 -2.05 6.37 0.46
CA CYS A 292 -1.24 6.37 -0.76
C CYS A 292 0.07 7.15 -0.60
N ALA A 293 1.08 6.70 -1.33
CA ALA A 293 2.33 7.47 -1.53
C ALA A 293 2.24 8.40 -2.73
N SER A 294 1.31 8.15 -3.65
CA SER A 294 1.17 8.85 -4.93
C SER A 294 0.85 10.32 -4.78
N PHE A 295 1.44 11.12 -5.67
CA PHE A 295 1.03 12.51 -5.91
C PHE A 295 0.28 12.68 -7.25
N ARG A 296 0.29 11.66 -8.10
CA ARG A 296 -0.44 11.68 -9.36
C ARG A 296 -1.91 11.36 -9.16
N CYS A 297 -2.21 10.37 -8.33
CA CYS A 297 -3.59 10.01 -8.01
C CYS A 297 -4.16 10.86 -6.88
N TYR A 298 -5.47 10.79 -6.70
CA TYR A 298 -6.17 11.50 -5.63
C TYR A 298 -5.61 11.09 -4.25
N GLY A 299 -5.79 11.93 -3.28
CA GLY A 299 -5.33 11.70 -1.91
C GLY A 299 -5.47 12.95 -1.05
N ASN A 300 -5.03 12.88 0.20
CA ASN A 300 -5.16 13.96 1.16
C ASN A 300 -3.85 14.20 1.92
N PHE A 301 -3.91 14.91 3.05
CA PHE A 301 -2.76 15.22 3.91
C PHE A 301 -2.08 13.99 4.52
N CYS A 302 -2.71 12.82 4.47
CA CYS A 302 -2.14 11.56 4.97
C CYS A 302 -1.12 10.94 4.01
N ARG A 303 -0.97 11.44 2.75
CA ARG A 303 0.04 10.89 1.82
C ARG A 303 1.36 10.65 2.52
N GLY A 304 1.85 9.42 2.42
CA GLY A 304 3.04 9.03 3.16
C GLY A 304 3.39 7.56 3.06
N VAL A 305 4.01 7.07 4.09
CA VAL A 305 4.46 5.68 4.24
C VAL A 305 4.12 5.18 5.64
N ARG A 306 4.04 3.85 5.82
CA ARG A 306 3.83 3.25 7.13
C ARG A 306 5.05 2.44 7.56
N VAL A 307 5.37 2.52 8.83
CA VAL A 307 6.48 1.80 9.46
C VAL A 307 5.93 0.71 10.37
N PHE A 308 6.60 -0.44 10.36
CA PHE A 308 6.40 -1.50 11.34
C PHE A 308 7.76 -1.85 11.97
N ASP A 309 7.87 -1.69 13.27
CA ASP A 309 9.03 -2.05 14.08
C ASP A 309 8.72 -3.32 14.86
N ILE A 310 9.31 -4.44 14.47
CA ILE A 310 9.03 -5.77 15.01
C ILE A 310 10.09 -6.12 16.04
N ASP A 311 9.67 -6.68 17.17
CA ASP A 311 10.53 -7.17 18.24
C ASP A 311 10.75 -8.69 18.13
N GLU A 312 12.01 -9.13 18.08
CA GLU A 312 12.37 -10.56 17.94
C GLU A 312 11.93 -11.41 19.12
N ALA A 313 11.98 -10.84 20.33
CA ALA A 313 11.76 -11.60 21.55
C ALA A 313 10.28 -11.93 21.78
N THR A 314 9.39 -10.98 21.43
CA THR A 314 7.95 -11.09 21.66
C THR A 314 7.17 -11.44 20.40
N GLY A 315 7.68 -11.12 19.22
CA GLY A 315 6.95 -11.18 17.97
C GLY A 315 5.84 -10.11 17.86
N ASP A 316 5.86 -9.11 18.75
CA ASP A 316 4.96 -7.97 18.68
C ASP A 316 5.56 -6.87 17.78
N TYR A 317 4.74 -5.92 17.42
CA TYR A 317 5.17 -4.82 16.56
C TYR A 317 4.56 -3.48 17.02
N GLU A 318 5.27 -2.41 16.70
CA GLU A 318 4.73 -1.03 16.72
C GLU A 318 4.53 -0.55 15.29
N THR A 319 3.47 0.22 15.04
CA THR A 319 3.22 0.78 13.72
C THR A 319 2.77 2.24 13.79
N PHE A 320 3.25 3.02 12.86
CA PHE A 320 2.89 4.42 12.70
C PHE A 320 3.01 4.87 11.24
N THR A 321 2.24 5.87 10.87
CA THR A 321 2.34 6.52 9.55
C THR A 321 3.23 7.74 9.66
N LEU A 322 4.09 7.93 8.66
CA LEU A 322 4.82 9.17 8.43
C LEU A 322 4.28 9.83 7.17
N THR A 323 3.68 10.99 7.33
CA THR A 323 3.17 11.78 6.21
C THR A 323 4.30 12.46 5.44
N TYR A 324 3.98 12.98 4.25
CA TYR A 324 4.91 13.81 3.49
C TYR A 324 5.59 14.89 4.37
N ASN A 325 4.80 15.61 5.16
CA ASN A 325 5.31 16.67 6.00
C ASN A 325 6.19 16.19 7.16
N ASP A 326 5.93 15.00 7.70
CA ASP A 326 6.79 14.40 8.73
C ASP A 326 8.15 14.02 8.15
N ILE A 327 8.18 13.55 6.90
CA ILE A 327 9.41 13.08 6.23
C ILE A 327 10.23 14.26 5.70
N VAL A 328 9.62 15.16 4.90
CA VAL A 328 10.38 16.22 4.22
C VAL A 328 10.51 17.50 5.04
N GLY A 329 9.73 17.61 6.12
CA GLY A 329 9.64 18.80 6.98
C GLY A 329 8.68 19.86 6.44
N LYS A 330 8.10 20.64 7.35
CA LYS A 330 7.17 21.74 7.03
C LYS A 330 7.95 22.97 6.57
N SER A 331 7.66 23.45 5.37
CA SER A 331 8.17 24.72 4.86
C SER A 331 7.29 25.21 3.70
N LEU A 332 7.25 26.51 3.48
CA LEU A 332 6.52 27.08 2.34
C LEU A 332 6.95 26.45 1.00
N TRP A 333 8.23 26.14 0.85
CA TRP A 333 8.71 25.47 -0.37
C TRP A 333 8.17 24.04 -0.51
N ASN A 334 8.14 23.27 0.57
CA ASN A 334 7.59 21.91 0.53
C ASN A 334 6.08 21.92 0.28
N ASP A 335 5.36 22.88 0.84
CA ASP A 335 3.92 23.07 0.58
C ASP A 335 3.68 23.43 -0.89
N LEU A 336 4.47 24.31 -1.47
CA LEU A 336 4.41 24.62 -2.91
C LEU A 336 4.73 23.42 -3.81
N CYS A 337 5.73 22.60 -3.46
CA CYS A 337 6.03 21.38 -4.17
C CYS A 337 4.88 20.37 -4.08
N TYR A 338 4.30 20.21 -2.89
CA TYR A 338 3.12 19.36 -2.68
C TYR A 338 1.98 19.76 -3.60
N ILE A 339 1.61 21.06 -3.59
CA ILE A 339 0.51 21.60 -4.39
C ILE A 339 0.80 21.44 -5.90
N TRP A 340 2.03 21.69 -6.31
CA TRP A 340 2.42 21.61 -7.72
C TRP A 340 2.29 20.19 -8.29
N ASP A 341 2.78 19.22 -7.54
CA ASP A 341 2.76 17.81 -7.97
C ASP A 341 1.43 17.09 -7.67
N ALA A 342 0.63 17.60 -6.73
CA ALA A 342 -0.63 16.99 -6.36
C ALA A 342 -1.60 16.89 -7.55
N ASP A 343 -2.52 15.96 -7.44
CA ASP A 343 -3.55 15.68 -8.43
C ASP A 343 -4.45 16.89 -8.74
N ASP A 344 -5.25 16.76 -9.79
CA ASP A 344 -6.12 17.85 -10.25
C ASP A 344 -7.26 18.19 -9.26
N MET A 345 -7.63 17.29 -8.36
CA MET A 345 -8.64 17.59 -7.35
C MET A 345 -8.13 18.61 -6.34
N VAL A 346 -6.88 18.47 -5.89
CA VAL A 346 -6.21 19.46 -5.02
C VAL A 346 -6.11 20.79 -5.75
N LYS A 347 -5.66 20.79 -7.01
CA LYS A 347 -5.54 22.01 -7.83
C LYS A 347 -6.88 22.70 -8.03
N LYS A 348 -7.97 21.96 -8.29
CA LYS A 348 -9.33 22.50 -8.39
C LYS A 348 -9.82 23.10 -7.09
N LYS A 349 -9.58 22.45 -5.93
CA LYS A 349 -9.93 22.99 -4.61
C LYS A 349 -9.21 24.32 -4.35
N ILE A 350 -7.91 24.39 -4.66
CA ILE A 350 -7.12 25.63 -4.51
C ILE A 350 -7.64 26.72 -5.42
N ALA A 351 -7.92 26.43 -6.69
CA ALA A 351 -8.47 27.38 -7.63
C ALA A 351 -9.84 27.91 -7.20
N LEU A 352 -10.70 27.05 -6.61
CA LEU A 352 -11.99 27.45 -6.07
C LEU A 352 -11.82 28.40 -4.88
N ILE A 353 -10.93 28.07 -3.94
CA ILE A 353 -10.64 28.92 -2.77
C ILE A 353 -10.07 30.28 -3.21
N ALA A 354 -9.13 30.28 -4.15
CA ALA A 354 -8.54 31.50 -4.70
C ALA A 354 -9.57 32.35 -5.44
N GLY A 355 -10.47 31.73 -6.22
CA GLY A 355 -11.56 32.40 -6.93
C GLY A 355 -12.59 33.02 -6.01
N THR A 356 -12.90 32.38 -4.87
CA THR A 356 -13.85 32.92 -3.87
C THR A 356 -13.25 34.00 -2.97
N ALA A 357 -11.91 34.02 -2.79
CA ALA A 357 -11.20 35.00 -1.95
C ALA A 357 -10.71 36.23 -2.70
N GLY A 358 -11.05 36.38 -4.00
CA GLY A 358 -10.60 37.52 -4.82
C GLY A 358 -9.08 37.55 -5.02
N GLY A 359 -8.59 36.72 -5.86
CA GLY A 359 -7.36 36.68 -6.69
C GLY A 359 -6.00 37.17 -6.16
N LEU A 360 -5.90 37.83 -5.04
CA LEU A 360 -4.66 38.49 -4.58
C LEU A 360 -4.09 37.98 -3.26
N LEU A 361 -4.79 37.08 -2.57
CA LEU A 361 -4.35 36.56 -1.26
C LEU A 361 -3.75 35.15 -1.31
N ALA A 362 -3.71 34.52 -2.45
CA ALA A 362 -3.26 33.11 -2.59
C ALA A 362 -1.77 32.89 -2.27
N ILE A 363 -0.93 33.91 -2.32
CA ILE A 363 0.50 33.82 -2.02
C ILE A 363 0.78 33.86 -0.50
N GLY A 364 -0.13 34.46 0.27
CA GLY A 364 -0.03 34.50 1.75
C GLY A 364 -0.66 33.31 2.47
N ALA A 365 -1.45 32.50 1.76
CA ALA A 365 -2.28 31.44 2.37
C ALA A 365 -1.60 30.06 2.46
N GLY A 366 -0.35 29.93 2.02
CA GLY A 366 0.39 28.66 2.15
C GLY A 366 0.48 28.11 3.57
N VAL A 367 0.40 29.01 4.57
CA VAL A 367 0.41 28.64 6.00
C VAL A 367 -0.96 28.12 6.47
N THR A 368 -2.04 28.53 5.85
CA THR A 368 -3.42 28.13 6.24
C THR A 368 -3.91 26.90 5.48
N LEU A 369 -3.37 26.62 4.29
CA LEU A 369 -3.74 25.45 3.49
C LEU A 369 -3.24 24.13 4.08
N GLY A 370 -2.16 24.14 4.83
CA GLY A 370 -1.70 22.95 5.56
C GLY A 370 -2.65 22.52 6.71
N LEU A 371 -3.68 23.33 7.00
CA LEU A 371 -4.74 23.01 7.97
C LEU A 371 -6.06 22.60 7.28
N LEU A 372 -6.15 22.75 5.96
CA LEU A 372 -7.37 22.48 5.17
C LEU A 372 -7.18 21.31 4.16
N LEU A 373 -5.97 20.83 4.01
CA LEU A 373 -5.60 19.61 3.27
C LEU A 373 -5.33 18.46 4.25
#